data_d8001dd1d93a3d670573e4251737492e
#
_entry.id   d8001dd1d93a3d670573e4251737492e
#
_cell.length_a   1.000
_cell.length_b   1.000
_cell.length_c   1.000
_cell.angle_alpha   90.00
_cell.angle_beta   90.00
_cell.angle_gamma   90.00
#
_symmetry.space_group_name_H-M   'P 1'
#
loop_
_entity.id
_entity.type
_entity.pdbx_description
1 polymer ?
#
loop_
_entity_poly.entity_id
_entity_poly.type
_entity_poly.pdbx_seq_one_letter_code
_entity_poly.pdbx_strand_id
1 'polypeptide(L)'
;MRICFVVIKNLSKLIKAKGLSTSVGDEGGFAPMISSNNQALDLIVSAIKKSGFINGKDVSICLDVAANELYKKSKYSIHSKSYISVDKSIKEYKKIIKKYKIKSIEDPFAENDWLAWNKLMKSIKKVQIVGDDLYLSLIHI
;
A
#
# COMPACT_ATOMS: atom_id res chain seq x y z
N MET A 1 -14.84 -3.17 13.48
CA MET A 1 -14.83 -1.70 13.65
C MET A 1 -14.05 -1.22 14.88
N ARG A 2 -14.27 -1.71 16.11
CA ARG A 2 -13.55 -1.24 17.32
C ARG A 2 -12.02 -1.25 17.20
N ILE A 3 -11.44 -2.33 16.65
CA ILE A 3 -9.98 -2.47 16.50
C ILE A 3 -9.42 -1.37 15.60
N CYS A 4 -10.00 -1.17 14.41
CA CYS A 4 -9.54 -0.13 13.48
C CYS A 4 -9.60 1.27 14.09
N PHE A 5 -10.67 1.58 14.82
CA PHE A 5 -10.82 2.86 15.53
C PHE A 5 -9.66 3.11 16.52
N VAL A 6 -9.31 2.09 17.32
CA VAL A 6 -8.23 2.22 18.32
C VAL A 6 -6.88 2.39 17.62
N VAL A 7 -6.64 1.63 16.53
CA VAL A 7 -5.40 1.74 15.73
C VAL A 7 -5.28 3.13 15.11
N ILE A 8 -6.34 3.64 14.46
CA ILE A 8 -6.35 4.97 13.84
C ILE A 8 -6.10 6.06 14.88
N LYS A 9 -6.73 5.98 16.05
CA LYS A 9 -6.51 6.93 17.16
C LYS A 9 -5.04 6.94 17.63
N ASN A 10 -4.42 5.78 17.75
CA ASN A 10 -3.00 5.68 18.09
C ASN A 10 -2.08 6.14 16.96
N LEU A 11 -2.44 5.86 15.70
CA LEU A 11 -1.73 6.37 14.52
C LEU A 11 -1.72 7.91 14.51
N SER A 12 -2.87 8.55 14.74
CA SER A 12 -2.96 10.02 14.85
C SER A 12 -1.99 10.56 15.89
N LYS A 13 -1.95 9.94 17.09
CA LYS A 13 -1.02 10.36 18.16
C LYS A 13 0.44 10.22 17.76
N LEU A 14 0.80 9.14 17.05
CA LEU A 14 2.17 8.91 16.57
C LEU A 14 2.59 9.90 15.49
N ILE A 15 1.68 10.23 14.56
CA ILE A 15 1.90 11.24 13.52
C ILE A 15 2.16 12.60 14.17
N LYS A 16 1.29 13.02 15.10
CA LYS A 16 1.43 14.29 15.85
C LYS A 16 2.73 14.35 16.66
N ALA A 17 3.10 13.25 17.34
CA ALA A 17 4.33 13.18 18.12
C ALA A 17 5.61 13.32 17.27
N LYS A 18 5.51 13.08 15.96
CA LYS A 18 6.59 13.33 15.00
C LYS A 18 6.55 14.72 14.35
N GLY A 19 5.64 15.59 14.81
CA GLY A 19 5.45 16.93 14.21
C GLY A 19 4.84 16.90 12.81
N LEU A 20 4.21 15.78 12.40
CA LEU A 20 3.60 15.63 11.10
C LEU A 20 2.11 16.00 11.14
N SER A 21 1.59 16.48 10.00
CA SER A 21 0.17 16.79 9.84
C SER A 21 -0.71 15.56 9.98
N THR A 22 -1.86 15.70 10.59
CA THR A 22 -2.95 14.73 10.62
C THR A 22 -4.11 15.14 9.72
N SER A 23 -3.85 15.97 8.72
CA SER A 23 -4.83 16.30 7.69
C SER A 23 -5.26 15.04 6.97
N VAL A 24 -6.52 15.01 6.57
CA VAL A 24 -7.17 13.86 5.96
C VAL A 24 -7.22 14.09 4.45
N GLY A 25 -6.88 13.08 3.67
CA GLY A 25 -7.05 13.08 2.22
C GLY A 25 -8.49 12.70 1.81
N ASP A 26 -8.75 12.67 0.53
CA ASP A 26 -10.08 12.44 -0.04
C ASP A 26 -10.69 11.09 0.38
N GLU A 27 -9.86 10.08 0.54
CA GLU A 27 -10.24 8.74 1.02
C GLU A 27 -10.44 8.64 2.56
N GLY A 28 -10.37 9.76 3.28
CA GLY A 28 -10.57 9.79 4.73
C GLY A 28 -9.39 9.32 5.58
N GLY A 29 -8.27 8.94 4.97
CA GLY A 29 -7.03 8.56 5.65
C GLY A 29 -6.11 9.74 5.93
N PHE A 30 -5.18 9.58 6.88
CA PHE A 30 -4.16 10.61 7.13
C PHE A 30 -3.19 10.74 5.94
N ALA A 31 -2.90 11.96 5.53
CA ALA A 31 -2.00 12.29 4.43
C ALA A 31 -0.80 13.14 4.91
N PRO A 32 0.03 12.65 5.85
CA PRO A 32 1.21 13.39 6.29
C PRO A 32 2.29 13.44 5.20
N MET A 33 3.06 14.52 5.18
CA MET A 33 4.27 14.58 4.37
C MET A 33 5.33 13.65 4.94
N ILE A 34 5.51 12.50 4.31
CA ILE A 34 6.45 11.45 4.70
C ILE A 34 7.54 11.25 3.65
N SER A 35 8.71 10.76 4.07
CA SER A 35 9.87 10.61 3.19
C SER A 35 9.85 9.34 2.34
N SER A 36 9.07 8.34 2.74
CA SER A 36 9.00 7.03 2.04
C SER A 36 7.78 6.20 2.45
N ASN A 37 7.38 5.27 1.58
CA ASN A 37 6.34 4.29 1.87
C ASN A 37 6.67 3.42 3.10
N ASN A 38 7.96 3.12 3.31
CA ASN A 38 8.38 2.38 4.50
C ASN A 38 8.09 3.16 5.79
N GLN A 39 8.26 4.48 5.79
CA GLN A 39 7.94 5.31 6.96
C GLN A 39 6.44 5.25 7.29
N ALA A 40 5.57 5.26 6.27
CA ALA A 40 4.13 5.09 6.48
C ALA A 40 3.81 3.74 7.12
N LEU A 41 4.35 2.66 6.54
CA LEU A 41 4.13 1.31 7.04
C LEU A 41 4.70 1.08 8.44
N ASP A 42 5.87 1.63 8.76
CA ASP A 42 6.46 1.58 10.09
C ASP A 42 5.59 2.31 11.14
N LEU A 43 4.96 3.44 10.76
CA LEU A 43 3.98 4.15 11.61
C LEU A 43 2.73 3.30 11.86
N ILE A 44 2.18 2.67 10.82
CA ILE A 44 1.00 1.81 10.94
C ILE A 44 1.29 0.61 11.85
N VAL A 45 2.41 -0.09 11.63
CA VAL A 45 2.82 -1.23 12.48
C VAL A 45 3.01 -0.78 13.94
N SER A 46 3.62 0.38 14.15
CA SER A 46 3.79 0.96 15.49
C SER A 46 2.45 1.29 16.15
N ALA A 47 1.48 1.80 15.37
CA ALA A 47 0.13 2.08 15.85
C ALA A 47 -0.61 0.79 16.25
N ILE A 48 -0.52 -0.25 15.42
CA ILE A 48 -1.09 -1.58 15.72
C ILE A 48 -0.53 -2.12 17.04
N LYS A 49 0.81 -2.11 17.18
CA LYS A 49 1.48 -2.56 18.40
C LYS A 49 1.08 -1.73 19.62
N LYS A 50 1.04 -0.39 19.49
CA LYS A 50 0.63 0.52 20.58
C LYS A 50 -0.83 0.33 20.99
N SER A 51 -1.64 -0.22 20.10
CA SER A 51 -3.05 -0.56 20.36
C SER A 51 -3.24 -1.90 21.06
N GLY A 52 -2.16 -2.64 21.34
CA GLY A 52 -2.19 -3.96 21.97
C GLY A 52 -2.47 -5.10 20.99
N PHE A 53 -2.37 -4.86 19.67
CA PHE A 53 -2.66 -5.86 18.64
C PHE A 53 -1.38 -6.34 17.93
N ILE A 54 -1.47 -7.53 17.33
CA ILE A 54 -0.38 -8.16 16.58
C ILE A 54 -0.64 -8.03 15.08
N ASN A 55 0.29 -7.34 14.38
CA ASN A 55 0.23 -7.23 12.92
C ASN A 55 0.34 -8.61 12.25
N GLY A 56 -0.58 -8.88 11.34
CA GLY A 56 -0.69 -10.14 10.60
C GLY A 56 -1.38 -11.28 11.37
N LYS A 57 -1.89 -11.00 12.59
CA LYS A 57 -2.72 -11.92 13.38
C LYS A 57 -4.06 -11.29 13.73
N ASP A 58 -4.05 -10.20 14.49
CA ASP A 58 -5.28 -9.52 14.94
C ASP A 58 -5.72 -8.43 13.94
N VAL A 59 -4.75 -7.81 13.27
CA VAL A 59 -4.94 -6.79 12.23
C VAL A 59 -4.02 -7.11 11.07
N SER A 60 -4.51 -6.98 9.86
CA SER A 60 -3.72 -7.14 8.65
C SER A 60 -3.62 -5.81 7.90
N ILE A 61 -2.48 -5.57 7.27
CA ILE A 61 -2.26 -4.43 6.40
C ILE A 61 -2.57 -4.86 4.97
N CYS A 62 -3.39 -4.05 4.30
CA CYS A 62 -3.69 -4.12 2.88
C CYS A 62 -3.12 -2.86 2.22
N LEU A 63 -2.58 -3.01 1.01
CA LEU A 63 -2.05 -1.90 0.23
C LEU A 63 -2.99 -1.64 -0.94
N ASP A 64 -3.27 -0.37 -1.18
CA ASP A 64 -3.73 0.13 -2.45
C ASP A 64 -2.59 0.96 -3.05
N VAL A 65 -2.13 0.57 -4.23
CA VAL A 65 -0.99 1.22 -4.88
C VAL A 65 -1.43 2.28 -5.87
N ALA A 66 -2.64 2.16 -6.41
CA ALA A 66 -3.21 3.02 -7.43
C ALA A 66 -2.19 3.30 -8.56
N ALA A 67 -1.61 2.21 -9.11
CA ALA A 67 -0.41 2.29 -9.95
C ALA A 67 -0.61 2.96 -11.30
N ASN A 68 -1.85 3.24 -11.71
CA ASN A 68 -2.13 4.10 -12.88
C ASN A 68 -1.43 5.45 -12.76
N GLU A 69 -1.51 6.08 -11.57
CA GLU A 69 -0.88 7.37 -11.28
C GLU A 69 0.67 7.30 -11.31
N LEU A 70 1.23 6.12 -11.14
CA LEU A 70 2.66 5.88 -11.04
C LEU A 70 3.28 5.40 -12.36
N TYR A 71 2.46 5.15 -13.38
CA TYR A 71 2.88 4.51 -14.63
C TYR A 71 3.29 5.52 -15.70
N LYS A 72 4.47 5.33 -16.28
CA LYS A 72 4.93 6.11 -17.43
C LYS A 72 5.94 5.33 -18.26
N LYS A 73 5.70 5.24 -19.58
CA LYS A 73 6.64 4.59 -20.53
C LYS A 73 7.08 3.20 -20.07
N SER A 74 6.14 2.33 -19.73
CA SER A 74 6.39 0.95 -19.28
C SER A 74 7.24 0.83 -18.00
N LYS A 75 7.22 1.86 -17.15
CA LYS A 75 7.94 1.90 -15.88
C LYS A 75 7.05 2.48 -14.78
N TYR A 76 7.39 2.20 -13.54
CA TYR A 76 6.63 2.58 -12.35
C TYR A 76 7.47 3.43 -11.39
N SER A 77 6.89 4.51 -10.86
CA SER A 77 7.53 5.36 -9.85
C SER A 77 7.04 5.00 -8.44
N ILE A 78 7.39 3.81 -7.96
CA ILE A 78 7.01 3.35 -6.60
C ILE A 78 7.74 4.13 -5.51
N HIS A 79 8.92 4.63 -5.80
CA HIS A 79 9.70 5.49 -4.91
C HIS A 79 9.89 6.85 -5.58
N SER A 80 9.31 7.87 -5.06
CA SER A 80 9.06 9.23 -5.55
C SER A 80 10.12 9.93 -6.44
N LYS A 81 11.21 9.29 -6.86
CA LYS A 81 12.29 9.94 -7.64
C LYS A 81 12.83 9.13 -8.83
N SER A 82 12.42 7.89 -9.00
CA SER A 82 12.96 7.07 -10.11
C SER A 82 11.94 6.08 -10.65
N TYR A 83 11.85 6.01 -11.98
CA TYR A 83 11.05 5.00 -12.66
C TYR A 83 11.81 3.67 -12.72
N ILE A 84 11.18 2.60 -12.28
CA ILE A 84 11.73 1.25 -12.25
C ILE A 84 10.93 0.30 -13.16
N SER A 85 11.59 -0.77 -13.61
CA SER A 85 10.93 -1.79 -14.41
C SER A 85 9.94 -2.63 -13.58
N VAL A 86 9.02 -3.32 -14.26
CA VAL A 86 8.09 -4.28 -13.67
C VAL A 86 8.81 -5.28 -12.76
N ASP A 87 9.93 -5.84 -13.19
CA ASP A 87 10.69 -6.82 -12.39
C ASP A 87 11.22 -6.24 -11.09
N LYS A 88 11.69 -5.00 -11.13
CA LYS A 88 12.14 -4.30 -9.93
C LYS A 88 10.95 -3.99 -9.02
N SER A 89 9.82 -3.55 -9.58
CA SER A 89 8.58 -3.31 -8.83
C SER A 89 8.12 -4.56 -8.09
N ILE A 90 8.09 -5.70 -8.77
CA ILE A 90 7.74 -6.99 -8.14
C ILE A 90 8.71 -7.36 -7.01
N LYS A 91 10.00 -7.11 -7.18
CA LYS A 91 10.98 -7.34 -6.11
C LYS A 91 10.71 -6.45 -4.89
N GLU A 92 10.37 -5.18 -5.10
CA GLU A 92 10.03 -4.26 -4.00
C GLU A 92 8.73 -4.69 -3.30
N TYR A 93 7.69 -5.07 -4.05
CA TYR A 93 6.47 -5.61 -3.45
C TYR A 93 6.75 -6.84 -2.58
N LYS A 94 7.57 -7.78 -3.05
CA LYS A 94 7.95 -8.96 -2.25
C LYS A 94 8.64 -8.59 -0.95
N LYS A 95 9.52 -7.58 -0.96
CA LYS A 95 10.19 -7.09 0.27
C LYS A 95 9.18 -6.50 1.25
N ILE A 96 8.30 -5.62 0.77
CA ILE A 96 7.26 -4.96 1.57
C ILE A 96 6.31 -6.00 2.16
N ILE A 97 5.80 -6.92 1.33
CA ILE A 97 4.92 -8.01 1.74
C ILE A 97 5.53 -8.81 2.90
N LYS A 98 6.78 -9.23 2.74
CA LYS A 98 7.48 -10.03 3.76
C LYS A 98 7.73 -9.23 5.03
N LYS A 99 8.22 -7.98 4.92
CA LYS A 99 8.56 -7.13 6.06
C LYS A 99 7.34 -6.77 6.89
N TYR A 100 6.25 -6.39 6.23
CA TYR A 100 5.06 -5.84 6.90
C TYR A 100 3.89 -6.82 7.01
N LYS A 101 4.08 -8.07 6.55
CA LYS A 101 3.03 -9.11 6.56
C LYS A 101 1.76 -8.68 5.81
N ILE A 102 1.93 -8.05 4.66
CA ILE A 102 0.83 -7.57 3.81
C ILE A 102 -0.05 -8.75 3.38
N LYS A 103 -1.37 -8.59 3.42
CA LYS A 103 -2.35 -9.61 3.08
C LYS A 103 -3.00 -9.42 1.72
N SER A 104 -3.14 -8.17 1.26
CA SER A 104 -3.61 -7.88 -0.08
C SER A 104 -2.88 -6.70 -0.69
N ILE A 105 -2.81 -6.68 -2.02
CA ILE A 105 -2.33 -5.55 -2.81
C ILE A 105 -3.38 -5.26 -3.88
N GLU A 106 -3.86 -4.04 -3.89
CA GLU A 106 -4.80 -3.49 -4.84
C GLU A 106 -4.06 -2.63 -5.85
N ASP A 107 -4.48 -2.72 -7.10
CA ASP A 107 -3.94 -2.02 -8.27
C ASP A 107 -2.41 -1.86 -8.30
N PRO A 108 -1.67 -2.98 -8.19
CA PRO A 108 -0.21 -2.97 -8.13
C PRO A 108 0.46 -2.54 -9.43
N PHE A 109 -0.27 -2.57 -10.55
CA PHE A 109 0.15 -2.17 -11.89
C PHE A 109 -0.96 -1.45 -12.62
N ALA A 110 -0.60 -0.69 -13.65
CA ALA A 110 -1.56 0.02 -14.49
C ALA A 110 -2.57 -0.95 -15.11
N GLU A 111 -3.81 -0.50 -15.29
CA GLU A 111 -4.94 -1.27 -15.79
C GLU A 111 -4.66 -1.96 -17.15
N ASN A 112 -3.86 -1.32 -18.00
CA ASN A 112 -3.51 -1.81 -19.33
C ASN A 112 -2.25 -2.69 -19.36
N ASP A 113 -1.53 -2.87 -18.24
CA ASP A 113 -0.29 -3.64 -18.19
C ASP A 113 -0.54 -5.10 -17.76
N TRP A 114 -1.36 -5.82 -18.55
CA TRP A 114 -1.71 -7.23 -18.28
C TRP A 114 -0.51 -8.16 -18.11
N LEU A 115 0.61 -7.85 -18.76
CA LEU A 115 1.84 -8.63 -18.61
C LEU A 115 2.43 -8.50 -17.22
N ALA A 116 2.44 -7.29 -16.66
CA ALA A 116 2.90 -7.04 -15.30
C ALA A 116 2.00 -7.72 -14.26
N TRP A 117 0.67 -7.62 -14.43
CA TRP A 117 -0.31 -8.30 -13.59
C TRP A 117 -0.07 -9.82 -13.57
N ASN A 118 0.01 -10.45 -14.73
CA ASN A 118 0.25 -11.89 -14.85
C ASN A 118 1.58 -12.31 -14.21
N LYS A 119 2.63 -11.51 -14.39
CA LYS A 119 3.95 -11.77 -13.82
C LYS A 119 3.93 -11.67 -12.29
N LEU A 120 3.21 -10.70 -11.73
CA LEU A 120 3.01 -10.56 -10.29
C LEU A 120 2.27 -11.77 -9.74
N MET A 121 1.12 -12.13 -10.32
CA MET A 121 0.29 -13.24 -9.87
C MET A 121 1.05 -14.57 -9.84
N LYS A 122 1.90 -14.84 -10.85
CA LYS A 122 2.77 -16.02 -10.88
C LYS A 122 3.84 -15.99 -9.79
N SER A 123 4.24 -14.81 -9.34
CA SER A 123 5.38 -14.62 -8.43
C SER A 123 5.00 -14.50 -6.95
N ILE A 124 3.72 -14.21 -6.63
CA ILE A 124 3.20 -14.01 -5.27
C ILE A 124 1.99 -14.92 -5.06
N LYS A 125 2.13 -15.97 -4.23
CA LYS A 125 1.09 -17.01 -4.06
C LYS A 125 0.24 -16.89 -2.79
N LYS A 126 0.61 -16.05 -1.85
CA LYS A 126 -0.03 -15.99 -0.50
C LYS A 126 -0.60 -14.62 -0.15
N VAL A 127 -0.74 -13.75 -1.13
CA VAL A 127 -1.28 -12.41 -0.99
C VAL A 127 -2.44 -12.27 -1.96
N GLN A 128 -3.54 -11.73 -1.51
CA GLN A 128 -4.67 -11.42 -2.37
C GLN A 128 -4.28 -10.28 -3.30
N ILE A 129 -4.54 -10.45 -4.59
CA ILE A 129 -4.40 -9.40 -5.59
C ILE A 129 -5.80 -8.87 -5.90
N VAL A 130 -5.95 -7.56 -5.79
CA VAL A 130 -7.23 -6.87 -5.99
C VAL A 130 -7.07 -5.92 -7.17
N GLY A 131 -8.11 -5.78 -7.98
CA GLY A 131 -8.19 -4.80 -9.06
C GLY A 131 -9.45 -3.97 -8.86
N ASP A 132 -9.30 -2.67 -8.67
CA ASP A 132 -10.37 -1.67 -8.72
C ASP A 132 -10.34 -0.96 -10.06
N ASP A 133 -9.32 -0.14 -10.32
CA ASP A 133 -9.08 0.51 -11.61
C ASP A 133 -9.09 -0.48 -12.78
N LEU A 134 -8.49 -1.66 -12.57
CA LEU A 134 -8.46 -2.72 -13.57
C LEU A 134 -9.85 -3.11 -14.06
N TYR A 135 -10.84 -3.17 -13.18
CA TYR A 135 -12.20 -3.60 -13.53
C TYR A 135 -13.12 -2.45 -13.89
N LEU A 136 -12.89 -1.25 -13.36
CA LEU A 136 -13.67 -0.06 -13.72
C LEU A 136 -13.54 0.30 -15.20
N SER A 137 -12.35 0.11 -15.77
CA SER A 137 -12.12 0.36 -17.20
C SER A 137 -12.90 -0.61 -18.11
N LEU A 138 -13.33 -1.76 -17.61
CA LEU A 138 -14.10 -2.76 -18.37
C LEU A 138 -15.61 -2.46 -18.44
N ILE A 139 -16.11 -1.53 -17.65
CA ILE A 139 -17.53 -1.16 -17.63
C ILE A 139 -17.93 -0.34 -18.87
N HIS A 140 -16.97 0.14 -19.64
CA HIS A 140 -17.18 0.95 -20.84
C HIS A 140 -16.96 0.19 -22.17
N ILE A 141 -16.94 -1.14 -22.14
CA ILE A 141 -16.86 -1.99 -23.34
C ILE A 141 -18.28 -2.38 -23.76
#